data_d4b3231c74262d67240bd48c222afd06
#
_entry.id   d4b3231c74262d67240bd48c222afd06
#
_cell.length_a   1.000
_cell.length_b   1.000
_cell.length_c   1.000
_cell.angle_alpha   90.00
_cell.angle_beta   90.00
_cell.angle_gamma   90.00
#
_symmetry.space_group_name_H-M   'P 1'
#
loop_
_entity.id
_entity.type
_entity.pdbx_description
1 polymer ?
#
loop_
_entity_poly.entity_id
_entity_poly.type
_entity_poly.pdbx_seq_one_letter_code
_entity_poly.pdbx_strand_id
1 'polypeptide(L)'
;MIITILQKGMDSDIMIKLNRSPYWGLECIECFNDKTNARIDNLYKSRESFGMSRTEIKEYIRNIFYLKRTLEEEMSRILTKYPYINKYIRPKYSEKKRKIYLLYNLVNGFYEEQNTIENILKKYVLSGFDFFIDKDKFNELDMEDSKKVMELLNESCIESEIKEKFMSMYLDRESLYIETKLFIMECEIIGRRHFGIIKNEFNEVYDRLNNMEPEELKKYIMVCNEDTKIYENIEYVIQIMPFNSISYYTDKHKKIVFEIGFLFFELVKREKKHSENYMRLSGNLSVLSDEKRLEILKMIKEKKNTINAISEALQMSKNEVIVHIDNLVHNEIIRIKSDVEGNETFSINNETLKVLGAEIIAMCE
;
A
#
# COMPACT_ATOMS: atom_id res chain seq x y z
N MET A 1 19.16 -13.64 1.33
CA MET A 1 19.56 -14.35 0.07
C MET A 1 18.40 -14.21 -0.92
N ILE A 2 18.61 -13.46 -1.97
CA ILE A 2 17.64 -13.22 -3.05
C ILE A 2 17.73 -14.37 -4.03
N ILE A 3 16.59 -14.92 -4.46
CA ILE A 3 16.55 -15.84 -5.59
C ILE A 3 16.04 -15.07 -6.80
N THR A 4 16.82 -15.10 -7.86
CA THR A 4 16.39 -14.66 -9.18
C THR A 4 15.90 -15.88 -9.94
N ILE A 5 14.65 -15.89 -10.36
CA ILE A 5 14.06 -16.95 -11.17
C ILE A 5 13.91 -16.39 -12.59
N LEU A 6 14.56 -17.02 -13.55
CA LEU A 6 14.33 -16.75 -14.96
C LEU A 6 13.16 -17.64 -15.41
N GLN A 7 11.98 -17.07 -15.59
CA GLN A 7 10.88 -17.77 -16.25
C GLN A 7 11.04 -17.62 -17.78
N LYS A 8 11.28 -18.75 -18.45
CA LYS A 8 11.25 -18.86 -19.90
C LYS A 8 9.80 -19.05 -20.35
N GLY A 9 9.20 -18.01 -20.88
CA GLY A 9 7.89 -18.13 -21.51
C GLY A 9 7.46 -16.87 -22.23
N MET A 10 7.42 -16.92 -23.56
CA MET A 10 6.90 -15.92 -24.48
C MET A 10 7.60 -14.55 -24.53
N ASP A 11 8.46 -14.39 -25.50
CA ASP A 11 8.99 -13.17 -26.15
C ASP A 11 9.73 -12.09 -25.31
N SER A 12 9.84 -12.21 -23.99
CA SER A 12 10.80 -11.42 -23.18
C SER A 12 11.17 -12.20 -21.91
N ASP A 13 12.46 -12.24 -21.57
CA ASP A 13 12.94 -12.82 -20.31
C ASP A 13 12.54 -11.88 -19.15
N ILE A 14 11.41 -12.14 -18.49
CA ILE A 14 10.99 -11.41 -17.29
C ILE A 14 11.81 -11.94 -16.12
N MET A 15 12.54 -11.05 -15.47
CA MET A 15 13.29 -11.37 -14.25
C MET A 15 12.37 -11.23 -13.03
N ILE A 16 12.12 -12.33 -12.33
CA ILE A 16 11.37 -12.31 -11.07
C ILE A 16 12.34 -12.42 -9.89
N LYS A 17 12.23 -11.50 -8.96
CA LYS A 17 12.99 -11.45 -7.71
C LYS A 17 12.04 -11.63 -6.53
N LEU A 18 12.35 -12.57 -5.64
CA LEU A 18 11.54 -12.82 -4.43
C LEU A 18 12.47 -12.91 -3.21
N ASN A 19 12.17 -12.14 -2.16
CA ASN A 19 12.96 -12.16 -0.93
C ASN A 19 12.63 -13.41 -0.09
N ARG A 20 13.68 -14.13 0.37
CA ARG A 20 13.57 -15.32 1.25
C ARG A 20 13.47 -15.00 2.74
N SER A 21 13.61 -13.76 3.09
CA SER A 21 13.50 -13.29 4.46
C SER A 21 12.96 -11.87 4.45
N PRO A 22 12.26 -11.46 5.49
CA PRO A 22 11.81 -10.08 5.63
C PRO A 22 12.98 -9.09 5.58
N TYR A 23 12.71 -7.87 5.17
CA TYR A 23 13.63 -6.74 5.33
C TYR A 23 13.49 -6.20 6.76
N TRP A 24 14.20 -6.83 7.71
CA TRP A 24 14.00 -6.59 9.14
C TRP A 24 14.21 -5.13 9.56
N GLY A 25 15.05 -4.38 8.88
CA GLY A 25 15.17 -2.94 9.11
C GLY A 25 13.86 -2.20 8.87
N LEU A 26 13.15 -2.53 7.80
CA LEU A 26 11.83 -1.96 7.49
C LEU A 26 10.76 -2.43 8.46
N GLU A 27 10.71 -3.72 8.75
CA GLU A 27 9.75 -4.32 9.68
C GLU A 27 9.89 -3.74 11.10
N CYS A 28 11.11 -3.56 11.57
CA CYS A 28 11.39 -2.94 12.87
C CYS A 28 10.93 -1.46 12.93
N ILE A 29 11.09 -0.70 11.84
CA ILE A 29 10.57 0.67 11.78
C ILE A 29 9.05 0.68 11.72
N GLU A 30 8.44 -0.21 10.96
CA GLU A 30 6.98 -0.31 10.86
C GLU A 30 6.31 -0.68 12.19
N CYS A 31 7.01 -1.32 13.14
CA CYS A 31 6.49 -1.54 14.49
C CYS A 31 6.11 -0.23 15.21
N PHE A 32 6.84 0.86 14.96
CA PHE A 32 6.57 2.18 15.54
C PHE A 32 5.55 3.00 14.73
N ASN A 33 5.07 2.46 13.61
CA ASN A 33 4.07 3.11 12.80
C ASN A 33 2.67 2.74 13.27
N ASP A 34 1.80 3.75 13.39
CA ASP A 34 0.37 3.51 13.69
C ASP A 34 -0.36 2.74 12.60
N LYS A 35 0.26 2.55 11.42
CA LYS A 35 -0.34 1.80 10.30
C LYS A 35 -0.73 0.38 10.69
N THR A 36 0.16 -0.34 11.40
CA THR A 36 -0.12 -1.71 11.84
C THR A 36 -1.28 -1.75 12.82
N ASN A 37 -1.32 -0.81 13.79
CA ASN A 37 -2.43 -0.69 14.72
C ASN A 37 -3.74 -0.34 13.99
N ALA A 38 -3.71 0.62 13.07
CA ALA A 38 -4.87 0.98 12.26
C ALA A 38 -5.38 -0.19 11.40
N ARG A 39 -4.49 -1.04 10.87
CA ARG A 39 -4.86 -2.25 10.15
C ARG A 39 -5.54 -3.28 11.06
N ILE A 40 -5.03 -3.46 12.27
CA ILE A 40 -5.65 -4.32 13.29
C ILE A 40 -7.05 -3.81 13.63
N ASP A 41 -7.19 -2.50 13.90
CA ASP A 41 -8.49 -1.88 14.21
C ASP A 41 -9.48 -2.00 13.04
N ASN A 42 -9.01 -1.79 11.82
CA ASN A 42 -9.84 -1.95 10.63
C ASN A 42 -10.28 -3.42 10.44
N LEU A 43 -9.41 -4.38 10.69
CA LEU A 43 -9.77 -5.79 10.64
C LEU A 43 -10.85 -6.13 11.66
N TYR A 44 -10.79 -5.57 12.89
CA TYR A 44 -11.86 -5.73 13.89
C TYR A 44 -13.18 -5.08 13.47
N LYS A 45 -13.12 -3.92 12.80
CA LYS A 45 -14.33 -3.22 12.30
C LYS A 45 -14.97 -3.97 11.14
N SER A 46 -14.17 -4.47 10.22
CA SER A 46 -14.61 -5.21 9.01
C SER A 46 -14.67 -6.73 9.21
N ARG A 47 -14.60 -7.23 10.44
CA ARG A 47 -14.57 -8.67 10.76
C ARG A 47 -15.71 -9.48 10.13
N GLU A 48 -16.88 -8.85 10.01
CA GLU A 48 -18.08 -9.47 9.44
C GLU A 48 -17.90 -9.74 7.94
N SER A 49 -17.16 -8.88 7.21
CA SER A 49 -16.83 -9.10 5.79
C SER A 49 -15.98 -10.35 5.56
N PHE A 50 -15.24 -10.79 6.57
CA PHE A 50 -14.39 -11.98 6.53
C PHE A 50 -15.02 -13.19 7.23
N GLY A 51 -16.24 -13.07 7.70
CA GLY A 51 -16.92 -14.13 8.47
C GLY A 51 -16.21 -14.47 9.78
N MET A 52 -15.53 -13.52 10.41
CA MET A 52 -14.71 -13.75 11.59
C MET A 52 -15.37 -13.19 12.85
N SER A 53 -15.42 -14.01 13.88
CA SER A 53 -15.67 -13.54 15.25
C SER A 53 -14.47 -12.78 15.80
N ARG A 54 -14.67 -12.05 16.90
CA ARG A 54 -13.57 -11.37 17.61
C ARG A 54 -12.48 -12.34 18.08
N THR A 55 -12.87 -13.55 18.45
CA THR A 55 -11.92 -14.59 18.90
C THR A 55 -11.08 -15.10 17.74
N GLU A 56 -11.69 -15.34 16.59
CA GLU A 56 -11.00 -15.77 15.38
C GLU A 56 -10.02 -14.71 14.86
N ILE A 57 -10.38 -13.41 14.94
CA ILE A 57 -9.42 -12.34 14.60
C ILE A 57 -8.22 -12.36 15.55
N LYS A 58 -8.43 -12.51 16.85
CA LYS A 58 -7.32 -12.60 17.82
C LYS A 58 -6.38 -13.74 17.49
N GLU A 59 -6.91 -14.91 17.12
CA GLU A 59 -6.12 -16.06 16.70
C GLU A 59 -5.38 -15.76 15.38
N TYR A 60 -6.08 -15.20 14.41
CA TYR A 60 -5.53 -14.87 13.10
C TYR A 60 -4.33 -13.91 13.17
N ILE A 61 -4.38 -12.90 14.04
CA ILE A 61 -3.30 -11.91 14.20
C ILE A 61 -2.39 -12.19 15.40
N ARG A 62 -2.57 -13.31 16.12
CA ARG A 62 -1.83 -13.60 17.35
C ARG A 62 -0.32 -13.50 17.17
N ASN A 63 0.21 -14.16 16.15
CA ASN A 63 1.65 -14.21 15.87
C ASN A 63 2.20 -12.83 15.49
N ILE A 64 1.44 -12.04 14.72
CA ILE A 64 1.77 -10.64 14.42
C ILE A 64 1.84 -9.80 15.69
N PHE A 65 0.79 -9.89 16.50
CA PHE A 65 0.71 -9.08 17.72
C PHE A 65 1.86 -9.40 18.67
N TYR A 66 2.18 -10.68 18.80
CA TYR A 66 3.29 -11.14 19.63
C TYR A 66 4.64 -10.67 19.06
N LEU A 67 4.87 -10.86 17.75
CA LEU A 67 6.11 -10.42 17.10
C LEU A 67 6.28 -8.90 17.20
N LYS A 68 5.23 -8.14 16.87
CA LYS A 68 5.25 -6.67 16.95
C LYS A 68 5.67 -6.20 18.35
N ARG A 69 5.03 -6.73 19.39
CA ARG A 69 5.36 -6.38 20.78
C ARG A 69 6.82 -6.72 21.13
N THR A 70 7.28 -7.89 20.72
CA THR A 70 8.66 -8.34 20.97
C THR A 70 9.65 -7.42 20.25
N LEU A 71 9.40 -7.07 18.99
CA LEU A 71 10.25 -6.14 18.23
C LEU A 71 10.24 -4.74 18.85
N GLU A 72 9.08 -4.22 19.27
CA GLU A 72 8.99 -2.92 19.95
C GLU A 72 9.82 -2.87 21.24
N GLU A 73 9.78 -3.94 22.06
CA GLU A 73 10.55 -4.03 23.30
C GLU A 73 12.06 -4.08 23.03
N GLU A 74 12.51 -4.88 22.06
CA GLU A 74 13.92 -4.95 21.66
C GLU A 74 14.40 -3.64 21.03
N MET A 75 13.60 -3.09 20.12
CA MET A 75 13.91 -1.83 19.44
C MET A 75 13.98 -0.65 20.39
N SER A 76 13.12 -0.56 21.38
CA SER A 76 13.17 0.50 22.41
C SER A 76 14.51 0.51 23.16
N ARG A 77 15.13 -0.65 23.32
CA ARG A 77 16.46 -0.75 23.95
C ARG A 77 17.59 -0.29 23.01
N ILE A 78 17.54 -0.68 21.73
CA ILE A 78 18.62 -0.35 20.80
C ILE A 78 18.56 1.09 20.30
N LEU A 79 17.38 1.70 20.19
CA LEU A 79 17.23 3.08 19.75
C LEU A 79 17.99 4.11 20.59
N THR A 80 18.28 3.79 21.86
CA THR A 80 19.13 4.65 22.70
C THR A 80 20.57 4.74 22.21
N LYS A 81 21.03 3.77 21.42
CA LYS A 81 22.38 3.75 20.83
C LYS A 81 22.46 4.58 19.55
N TYR A 82 21.32 4.89 18.92
CA TYR A 82 21.20 5.52 17.60
C TYR A 82 20.43 6.82 17.65
N PRO A 83 21.03 7.92 18.13
CA PRO A 83 20.34 9.19 18.33
C PRO A 83 19.78 9.79 17.05
N TYR A 84 20.47 9.64 15.90
CA TYR A 84 19.99 10.14 14.61
C TYR A 84 18.81 9.29 14.11
N ILE A 85 18.87 7.96 14.21
CA ILE A 85 17.74 7.08 13.89
C ILE A 85 16.53 7.40 14.78
N ASN A 86 16.74 7.54 16.09
CA ASN A 86 15.68 7.85 17.06
C ASN A 86 15.00 9.19 16.75
N LYS A 87 15.74 10.17 16.23
CA LYS A 87 15.23 11.49 15.83
C LYS A 87 14.19 11.39 14.69
N TYR A 88 14.35 10.41 13.79
CA TYR A 88 13.55 10.28 12.56
C TYR A 88 12.61 9.08 12.53
N ILE A 89 12.66 8.17 13.52
CA ILE A 89 11.91 6.91 13.48
C ILE A 89 10.38 7.11 13.50
N ARG A 90 9.91 8.16 14.20
CA ARG A 90 8.49 8.45 14.29
C ARG A 90 8.03 9.27 13.10
N PRO A 91 6.93 8.87 12.43
CA PRO A 91 6.37 9.67 11.35
C PRO A 91 5.94 11.05 11.86
N LYS A 92 6.10 12.06 11.01
CA LYS A 92 5.56 13.41 11.24
C LYS A 92 4.25 13.56 10.51
N TYR A 93 3.35 14.35 11.07
CA TYR A 93 2.12 14.74 10.41
C TYR A 93 2.37 16.06 9.69
N SER A 94 2.02 16.14 8.42
CA SER A 94 1.91 17.40 7.70
C SER A 94 0.65 18.14 8.14
N GLU A 95 0.54 19.44 7.86
CA GLU A 95 -0.66 20.25 8.09
C GLU A 95 -1.91 19.64 7.40
N LYS A 96 -1.71 18.96 6.27
CA LYS A 96 -2.75 18.19 5.54
C LYS A 96 -3.00 16.81 6.13
N LYS A 97 -2.54 16.53 7.36
CA LYS A 97 -2.63 15.22 8.04
C LYS A 97 -2.00 14.05 7.28
N ARG A 98 -1.09 14.31 6.33
CA ARG A 98 -0.32 13.27 5.66
C ARG A 98 0.85 12.86 6.54
N LYS A 99 1.02 11.56 6.74
CA LYS A 99 2.18 11.00 7.44
C LYS A 99 3.36 10.91 6.49
N ILE A 100 4.53 11.34 6.94
CA ILE A 100 5.76 11.31 6.17
C ILE A 100 6.73 10.38 6.88
N TYR A 101 7.19 9.40 6.16
CA TYR A 101 8.00 8.29 6.66
C TYR A 101 9.44 8.42 6.19
N LEU A 102 10.12 9.51 6.58
CA LEU A 102 11.48 9.81 6.12
C LEU A 102 12.46 8.66 6.36
N LEU A 103 12.44 8.10 7.56
CA LEU A 103 13.36 7.00 7.91
C LEU A 103 13.01 5.71 7.18
N TYR A 104 11.73 5.41 6.97
CA TYR A 104 11.32 4.24 6.19
C TYR A 104 11.88 4.32 4.77
N ASN A 105 11.72 5.45 4.11
CA ASN A 105 12.22 5.68 2.77
C ASN A 105 13.76 5.60 2.72
N LEU A 106 14.44 6.14 3.73
CA LEU A 106 15.90 6.05 3.84
C LEU A 106 16.35 4.58 3.95
N VAL A 107 15.76 3.81 4.87
CA VAL A 107 16.11 2.40 5.07
C VAL A 107 15.74 1.55 3.86
N ASN A 108 14.62 1.83 3.19
CA ASN A 108 14.26 1.18 1.94
C ASN A 108 15.36 1.38 0.88
N GLY A 109 15.89 2.60 0.75
CA GLY A 109 16.99 2.89 -0.16
C GLY A 109 18.24 2.05 0.10
N PHE A 110 18.53 1.69 1.35
CA PHE A 110 19.67 0.79 1.67
C PHE A 110 19.46 -0.64 1.17
N TYR A 111 18.22 -1.12 1.10
CA TYR A 111 17.92 -2.45 0.54
C TYR A 111 17.93 -2.46 -1.00
N GLU A 112 17.80 -1.32 -1.64
CA GLU A 112 17.75 -1.13 -3.11
C GLU A 112 19.12 -0.94 -3.77
N GLU A 113 20.21 -1.38 -3.12
CA GLU A 113 21.57 -1.37 -3.68
C GLU A 113 22.16 0.03 -3.91
N GLN A 114 21.69 1.05 -3.19
CA GLN A 114 22.25 2.40 -3.30
C GLN A 114 23.57 2.54 -2.54
N ASN A 115 24.59 3.06 -3.21
CA ASN A 115 25.94 3.09 -2.69
C ASN A 115 26.26 4.35 -1.86
N THR A 116 25.53 5.44 -2.03
CA THR A 116 25.78 6.70 -1.32
C THR A 116 24.54 7.22 -0.64
N ILE A 117 24.74 7.95 0.47
CA ILE A 117 23.62 8.54 1.22
C ILE A 117 22.92 9.62 0.39
N GLU A 118 23.65 10.37 -0.45
CA GLU A 118 23.13 11.40 -1.32
C GLU A 118 22.13 10.80 -2.32
N ASN A 119 22.51 9.68 -2.96
CA ASN A 119 21.62 8.98 -3.89
C ASN A 119 20.36 8.45 -3.19
N ILE A 120 20.50 7.91 -1.98
CA ILE A 120 19.37 7.43 -1.18
C ILE A 120 18.46 8.61 -0.83
N LEU A 121 19.00 9.71 -0.34
CA LEU A 121 18.23 10.90 0.02
C LEU A 121 17.51 11.48 -1.21
N LYS A 122 18.18 11.57 -2.36
CA LYS A 122 17.58 12.05 -3.60
C LYS A 122 16.48 11.10 -4.09
N LYS A 123 16.81 9.84 -4.30
CA LYS A 123 15.95 8.88 -5.01
C LYS A 123 14.78 8.39 -4.15
N TYR A 124 14.95 8.23 -2.85
CA TYR A 124 13.92 7.61 -1.98
C TYR A 124 13.25 8.60 -1.03
N VAL A 125 13.97 9.59 -0.54
CA VAL A 125 13.38 10.54 0.42
C VAL A 125 12.84 11.76 -0.32
N LEU A 126 13.66 12.42 -1.12
CA LEU A 126 13.28 13.66 -1.80
C LEU A 126 12.30 13.40 -2.97
N SER A 127 12.42 12.27 -3.68
CA SER A 127 11.47 11.88 -4.72
C SER A 127 10.04 11.65 -4.19
N GLY A 128 9.88 11.34 -2.92
CA GLY A 128 8.55 11.27 -2.29
C GLY A 128 7.80 12.61 -2.23
N PHE A 129 8.49 13.70 -2.62
CA PHE A 129 7.95 15.06 -2.73
C PHE A 129 7.83 15.55 -4.17
N ASP A 130 7.90 14.68 -5.16
CA ASP A 130 7.96 15.00 -6.59
C ASP A 130 6.78 15.84 -7.09
N PHE A 131 5.59 15.72 -6.48
CA PHE A 131 4.43 16.57 -6.76
C PHE A 131 4.63 18.06 -6.40
N PHE A 132 5.64 18.36 -5.58
CA PHE A 132 5.90 19.70 -5.04
C PHE A 132 7.21 20.29 -5.54
N ILE A 133 7.95 19.58 -6.38
CA ILE A 133 9.29 19.94 -6.86
C ILE A 133 9.28 19.99 -8.38
N ASP A 134 9.95 21.01 -8.94
CA ASP A 134 10.20 21.08 -10.37
C ASP A 134 11.08 19.89 -10.82
N LYS A 135 10.55 19.08 -11.75
CA LYS A 135 11.19 17.82 -12.19
C LYS A 135 12.53 18.05 -12.86
N ASP A 136 12.69 19.12 -13.63
CA ASP A 136 13.93 19.40 -14.34
C ASP A 136 15.02 19.79 -13.34
N LYS A 137 14.71 20.71 -12.42
CA LYS A 137 15.61 21.07 -11.32
C LYS A 137 15.95 19.89 -10.42
N PHE A 138 14.99 19.00 -10.16
CA PHE A 138 15.22 17.79 -9.38
C PHE A 138 16.17 16.82 -10.06
N ASN A 139 16.01 16.60 -11.37
CA ASN A 139 16.89 15.70 -12.13
C ASN A 139 18.34 16.20 -12.16
N GLU A 140 18.54 17.51 -12.32
CA GLU A 140 19.85 18.16 -12.35
C GLU A 140 20.46 18.39 -10.96
N LEU A 141 19.73 18.10 -9.89
CA LEU A 141 20.17 18.36 -8.52
C LEU A 141 21.41 17.55 -8.17
N ASP A 142 22.49 18.24 -7.85
CA ASP A 142 23.66 17.70 -7.20
C ASP A 142 23.47 17.72 -5.69
N MET A 143 23.39 16.55 -5.08
CA MET A 143 23.19 16.41 -3.65
C MET A 143 24.43 16.73 -2.81
N GLU A 144 25.60 16.90 -3.40
CA GLU A 144 26.79 17.38 -2.72
C GLU A 144 26.78 18.92 -2.59
N ASP A 145 26.07 19.61 -3.47
CA ASP A 145 25.89 21.06 -3.43
C ASP A 145 24.73 21.47 -2.49
N SER A 146 25.05 21.69 -1.23
CA SER A 146 24.07 22.08 -0.20
C SER A 146 23.29 23.35 -0.54
N LYS A 147 23.89 24.28 -1.32
CA LYS A 147 23.22 25.50 -1.75
C LYS A 147 22.10 25.20 -2.73
N LYS A 148 22.35 24.35 -3.73
CA LYS A 148 21.34 23.92 -4.70
C LYS A 148 20.21 23.12 -4.03
N VAL A 149 20.55 22.25 -3.07
CA VAL A 149 19.54 21.51 -2.29
C VAL A 149 18.63 22.47 -1.52
N MET A 150 19.22 23.49 -0.87
CA MET A 150 18.46 24.49 -0.14
C MET A 150 17.59 25.37 -1.06
N GLU A 151 18.12 25.79 -2.19
CA GLU A 151 17.38 26.57 -3.21
C GLU A 151 16.17 25.78 -3.72
N LEU A 152 16.37 24.51 -4.11
CA LEU A 152 15.28 23.64 -4.57
C LEU A 152 14.16 23.50 -3.52
N LEU A 153 14.52 23.27 -2.26
CA LEU A 153 13.56 23.14 -1.18
C LEU A 153 12.81 24.46 -0.91
N ASN A 154 13.51 25.59 -0.95
CA ASN A 154 12.89 26.89 -0.74
C ASN A 154 11.88 27.25 -1.82
N GLU A 155 12.17 26.94 -3.08
CA GLU A 155 11.31 27.17 -4.22
C GLU A 155 10.14 26.17 -4.29
N SER A 156 10.26 25.02 -3.62
CA SER A 156 9.21 23.98 -3.64
C SER A 156 7.99 24.37 -2.80
N CYS A 157 6.84 23.81 -3.15
CA CYS A 157 5.59 23.94 -2.38
C CYS A 157 5.50 22.95 -1.19
N ILE A 158 6.62 22.35 -0.78
CA ILE A 158 6.69 21.47 0.39
C ILE A 158 6.43 22.29 1.67
N GLU A 159 5.71 21.73 2.62
CA GLU A 159 5.45 22.34 3.93
C GLU A 159 6.75 22.62 4.70
N SER A 160 6.82 23.75 5.40
CA SER A 160 8.04 24.20 6.11
C SER A 160 8.58 23.16 7.09
N GLU A 161 7.72 22.52 7.86
CA GLU A 161 8.13 21.46 8.80
C GLU A 161 8.83 20.29 8.12
N ILE A 162 8.38 19.92 6.92
CA ILE A 162 8.97 18.85 6.13
C ILE A 162 10.33 19.27 5.55
N LYS A 163 10.41 20.53 5.05
CA LYS A 163 11.67 21.10 4.56
C LYS A 163 12.73 21.09 5.67
N GLU A 164 12.37 21.56 6.85
CA GLU A 164 13.28 21.59 8.02
C GLU A 164 13.74 20.18 8.40
N LYS A 165 12.82 19.20 8.40
CA LYS A 165 13.16 17.81 8.70
C LYS A 165 14.09 17.20 7.66
N PHE A 166 13.81 17.42 6.37
CA PHE A 166 14.69 16.96 5.31
C PHE A 166 16.05 17.63 5.39
N MET A 167 16.11 18.95 5.59
CA MET A 167 17.38 19.66 5.75
C MET A 167 18.17 19.16 6.96
N SER A 168 17.52 18.92 8.08
CA SER A 168 18.17 18.33 9.25
C SER A 168 18.74 16.93 8.92
N MET A 169 18.00 16.10 8.21
CA MET A 169 18.46 14.78 7.77
C MET A 169 19.63 14.90 6.78
N TYR A 170 19.56 15.85 5.88
CA TYR A 170 20.61 16.14 4.91
C TYR A 170 21.91 16.63 5.57
N LEU A 171 21.82 17.51 6.56
CA LEU A 171 22.97 18.00 7.33
C LEU A 171 23.60 16.91 8.19
N ASP A 172 22.80 16.03 8.75
CA ASP A 172 23.23 14.90 9.58
C ASP A 172 23.63 13.66 8.73
N ARG A 173 23.63 13.74 7.41
CA ARG A 173 23.63 12.60 6.49
C ARG A 173 24.73 11.57 6.69
N GLU A 174 25.96 12.01 6.99
CA GLU A 174 27.08 11.09 7.21
C GLU A 174 26.90 10.25 8.47
N SER A 175 26.56 10.90 9.58
CA SER A 175 26.27 10.23 10.84
C SER A 175 25.05 9.33 10.72
N LEU A 176 24.01 9.81 10.05
CA LEU A 176 22.80 9.06 9.78
C LEU A 176 23.07 7.82 8.90
N TYR A 177 23.99 7.93 7.90
CA TYR A 177 24.39 6.81 7.05
C TYR A 177 25.04 5.69 7.86
N ILE A 178 25.99 6.06 8.73
CA ILE A 178 26.70 5.10 9.60
C ILE A 178 25.69 4.44 10.55
N GLU A 179 24.88 5.23 11.25
CA GLU A 179 23.88 4.70 12.16
C GLU A 179 22.87 3.81 11.47
N THR A 180 22.40 4.18 10.26
CA THR A 180 21.43 3.38 9.50
C THR A 180 21.99 2.00 9.16
N LYS A 181 23.25 1.92 8.73
CA LYS A 181 23.90 0.62 8.48
C LYS A 181 23.95 -0.26 9.72
N LEU A 182 24.42 0.30 10.82
CA LEU A 182 24.53 -0.43 12.09
C LEU A 182 23.15 -0.83 12.62
N PHE A 183 22.19 0.06 12.52
CA PHE A 183 20.81 -0.17 12.89
C PHE A 183 20.18 -1.33 12.10
N ILE A 184 20.31 -1.33 10.76
CA ILE A 184 19.82 -2.42 9.91
C ILE A 184 20.47 -3.74 10.33
N MET A 185 21.77 -3.77 10.60
CA MET A 185 22.46 -4.98 11.05
C MET A 185 21.89 -5.50 12.37
N GLU A 186 21.63 -4.63 13.36
CA GLU A 186 21.00 -5.05 14.62
C GLU A 186 19.55 -5.53 14.39
N CYS A 187 18.78 -4.84 13.53
CA CYS A 187 17.43 -5.27 13.16
C CYS A 187 17.43 -6.66 12.51
N GLU A 188 18.39 -6.96 11.63
CA GLU A 188 18.55 -8.28 11.01
C GLU A 188 18.82 -9.36 12.05
N ILE A 189 19.66 -9.08 13.06
CA ILE A 189 19.95 -10.04 14.14
C ILE A 189 18.70 -10.29 14.99
N ILE A 190 18.00 -9.22 15.38
CA ILE A 190 16.79 -9.31 16.21
C ILE A 190 15.68 -10.03 15.42
N GLY A 191 15.46 -9.62 14.18
CA GLY A 191 14.43 -10.23 13.34
C GLY A 191 14.64 -11.72 13.12
N ARG A 192 15.86 -12.14 12.80
CA ARG A 192 16.21 -13.57 12.65
C ARG A 192 15.98 -14.37 13.92
N ARG A 193 16.27 -13.79 15.10
CA ARG A 193 16.02 -14.44 16.39
C ARG A 193 14.55 -14.75 16.59
N HIS A 194 13.67 -13.87 16.15
CA HIS A 194 12.23 -13.97 16.36
C HIS A 194 11.45 -14.48 15.14
N PHE A 195 12.13 -14.75 14.03
CA PHE A 195 11.49 -15.20 12.78
C PHE A 195 10.67 -16.50 12.96
N GLY A 196 11.07 -17.36 13.89
CA GLY A 196 10.35 -18.60 14.19
C GLY A 196 8.87 -18.40 14.54
N ILE A 197 8.48 -17.19 15.01
CA ILE A 197 7.10 -16.87 15.40
C ILE A 197 6.15 -16.92 14.19
N ILE A 198 6.64 -16.52 13.01
CA ILE A 198 5.84 -16.34 11.78
C ILE A 198 6.36 -17.16 10.60
N LYS A 199 7.35 -18.01 10.83
CA LYS A 199 8.10 -18.71 9.78
C LYS A 199 7.18 -19.55 8.88
N ASN A 200 6.19 -20.20 9.45
CA ASN A 200 5.30 -21.08 8.70
C ASN A 200 4.43 -20.26 7.74
N GLU A 201 3.78 -19.23 8.24
CA GLU A 201 2.92 -18.35 7.44
C GLU A 201 3.74 -17.61 6.37
N PHE A 202 4.95 -17.17 6.71
CA PHE A 202 5.85 -16.54 5.75
C PHE A 202 6.25 -17.50 4.62
N ASN A 203 6.59 -18.74 4.95
CA ASN A 203 6.96 -19.74 3.96
C ASN A 203 5.79 -20.12 3.06
N GLU A 204 4.58 -20.22 3.58
CA GLU A 204 3.38 -20.48 2.76
C GLU A 204 3.19 -19.39 1.69
N VAL A 205 3.37 -18.14 2.05
CA VAL A 205 3.30 -17.01 1.09
C VAL A 205 4.48 -17.06 0.12
N TYR A 206 5.68 -17.33 0.63
CA TYR A 206 6.87 -17.48 -0.21
C TYR A 206 6.67 -18.56 -1.28
N ASP A 207 6.25 -19.76 -0.87
CA ASP A 207 6.04 -20.90 -1.78
C ASP A 207 4.92 -20.59 -2.79
N ARG A 208 3.87 -19.92 -2.35
CA ARG A 208 2.79 -19.47 -3.23
C ARG A 208 3.28 -18.49 -4.29
N LEU A 209 4.01 -17.44 -3.90
CA LEU A 209 4.54 -16.44 -4.83
C LEU A 209 5.59 -17.01 -5.77
N ASN A 210 6.40 -17.95 -5.28
CA ASN A 210 7.41 -18.65 -6.08
C ASN A 210 6.82 -19.48 -7.22
N ASN A 211 5.55 -19.92 -7.07
CA ASN A 211 4.83 -20.74 -8.04
C ASN A 211 3.71 -19.97 -8.77
N MET A 212 3.53 -18.67 -8.48
CA MET A 212 2.45 -17.86 -9.03
C MET A 212 2.92 -17.14 -10.30
N GLU A 213 2.11 -17.24 -11.36
CA GLU A 213 2.33 -16.44 -12.56
C GLU A 213 2.02 -14.95 -12.27
N PRO A 214 2.81 -14.00 -12.81
CA PRO A 214 2.59 -12.57 -12.59
C PRO A 214 1.17 -12.09 -12.93
N GLU A 215 0.57 -12.69 -13.96
CA GLU A 215 -0.80 -12.39 -14.40
C GLU A 215 -1.86 -12.84 -13.37
N GLU A 216 -1.55 -13.86 -12.57
CA GLU A 216 -2.45 -14.30 -11.51
C GLU A 216 -2.51 -13.27 -10.36
N LEU A 217 -1.38 -12.64 -10.04
CA LEU A 217 -1.32 -11.63 -8.99
C LEU A 217 -2.17 -10.39 -9.33
N LYS A 218 -2.28 -10.04 -10.61
CA LYS A 218 -3.14 -8.94 -11.08
C LYS A 218 -4.60 -9.08 -10.66
N LYS A 219 -5.10 -10.31 -10.51
CA LYS A 219 -6.49 -10.55 -10.07
C LYS A 219 -6.75 -10.01 -8.65
N TYR A 220 -5.69 -9.86 -7.86
CA TYR A 220 -5.76 -9.32 -6.50
C TYR A 220 -5.55 -7.81 -6.44
N ILE A 221 -5.07 -7.21 -7.54
CA ILE A 221 -4.78 -5.78 -7.61
C ILE A 221 -5.80 -5.16 -8.57
N MET A 222 -7.00 -4.89 -8.08
CA MET A 222 -8.12 -4.34 -8.87
C MET A 222 -7.82 -3.00 -9.57
N VAL A 223 -6.73 -2.34 -9.24
CA VAL A 223 -6.39 -0.98 -9.70
C VAL A 223 -5.33 -0.99 -10.80
N CYS A 224 -4.66 -2.13 -11.06
CA CYS A 224 -3.65 -2.19 -12.11
C CYS A 224 -4.30 -2.32 -13.50
N ASN A 225 -4.62 -1.18 -14.11
CA ASN A 225 -4.80 -1.11 -15.58
C ASN A 225 -3.46 -1.19 -16.34
N GLU A 226 -2.34 -1.32 -15.62
CA GLU A 226 -1.02 -1.40 -16.24
C GLU A 226 -0.76 -2.84 -16.71
N ASP A 227 -0.38 -2.97 -17.97
CA ASP A 227 0.01 -4.25 -18.52
C ASP A 227 1.39 -4.65 -17.95
N THR A 228 1.44 -5.68 -17.10
CA THR A 228 2.71 -6.16 -16.52
C THR A 228 3.71 -6.63 -17.58
N LYS A 229 3.26 -6.88 -18.80
CA LYS A 229 4.13 -7.22 -19.94
C LYS A 229 5.08 -6.11 -20.34
N ILE A 230 4.83 -4.86 -19.92
CA ILE A 230 5.75 -3.74 -20.13
C ILE A 230 6.94 -3.75 -19.16
N TYR A 231 6.87 -4.52 -18.07
CA TYR A 231 7.93 -4.58 -17.08
C TYR A 231 8.87 -5.75 -17.33
N GLU A 232 10.15 -5.46 -17.34
CA GLU A 232 11.22 -6.44 -17.55
C GLU A 232 11.65 -7.09 -16.22
N ASN A 233 11.41 -6.40 -15.12
CA ASN A 233 11.78 -6.83 -13.78
C ASN A 233 10.57 -6.78 -12.85
N ILE A 234 10.26 -7.90 -12.21
CA ILE A 234 9.22 -8.00 -11.19
C ILE A 234 9.87 -8.40 -9.87
N GLU A 235 9.59 -7.65 -8.82
CA GLU A 235 10.04 -7.98 -7.48
C GLU A 235 8.86 -8.20 -6.55
N TYR A 236 8.87 -9.29 -5.80
CA TYR A 236 7.94 -9.58 -4.73
C TYR A 236 8.63 -9.39 -3.38
N VAL A 237 8.09 -8.51 -2.55
CA VAL A 237 8.56 -8.25 -1.19
C VAL A 237 7.48 -8.67 -0.21
N ILE A 238 7.74 -9.74 0.54
CA ILE A 238 6.82 -10.18 1.59
C ILE A 238 7.05 -9.29 2.81
N GLN A 239 5.99 -8.64 3.26
CA GLN A 239 5.97 -7.75 4.42
C GLN A 239 5.24 -8.39 5.60
N ILE A 240 5.74 -8.13 6.82
CA ILE A 240 5.16 -8.67 8.06
C ILE A 240 4.21 -7.66 8.70
N MET A 241 4.66 -6.43 8.92
CA MET A 241 3.86 -5.44 9.64
C MET A 241 2.65 -4.95 8.84
N PRO A 242 2.74 -4.74 7.53
CA PRO A 242 1.59 -4.55 6.65
C PRO A 242 0.84 -5.85 6.31
N PHE A 243 0.69 -6.75 7.24
CA PHE A 243 0.37 -8.19 7.15
C PHE A 243 -0.78 -8.59 6.22
N ASN A 244 -1.77 -7.75 5.99
CA ASN A 244 -2.99 -8.06 5.24
C ASN A 244 -3.20 -7.14 4.04
N SER A 245 -2.16 -6.51 3.54
CA SER A 245 -2.26 -5.60 2.40
C SER A 245 -1.44 -6.07 1.21
N ILE A 246 -1.81 -5.55 0.06
CA ILE A 246 -1.01 -5.58 -1.14
C ILE A 246 -0.87 -4.14 -1.64
N SER A 247 0.33 -3.78 -2.04
CA SER A 247 0.65 -2.52 -2.70
C SER A 247 1.67 -2.77 -3.80
N TYR A 248 1.79 -1.85 -4.73
CA TYR A 248 2.82 -1.90 -5.74
C TYR A 248 3.32 -0.49 -6.08
N TYR A 249 4.53 -0.43 -6.57
CA TYR A 249 5.09 0.77 -7.17
C TYR A 249 5.96 0.40 -8.37
N THR A 250 6.13 1.35 -9.28
CA THR A 250 6.90 1.17 -10.50
C THR A 250 8.06 2.16 -10.52
N ASP A 251 9.15 1.79 -11.14
CA ASP A 251 10.26 2.68 -11.37
C ASP A 251 10.44 3.02 -12.87
N LYS A 252 11.33 4.00 -13.14
CA LYS A 252 11.65 4.43 -14.52
C LYS A 252 12.38 3.37 -15.35
N HIS A 253 12.85 2.29 -14.73
CA HIS A 253 13.63 1.23 -15.35
C HIS A 253 12.79 -0.03 -15.67
N LYS A 254 11.47 0.16 -15.86
CA LYS A 254 10.53 -0.93 -16.13
C LYS A 254 10.58 -2.04 -15.05
N LYS A 255 10.80 -1.64 -13.82
CA LYS A 255 10.71 -2.51 -12.64
C LYS A 255 9.38 -2.25 -11.95
N ILE A 256 8.67 -3.31 -11.59
CA ILE A 256 7.51 -3.26 -10.70
C ILE A 256 7.82 -4.03 -9.43
N VAL A 257 7.54 -3.44 -8.28
CA VAL A 257 7.70 -4.05 -6.97
C VAL A 257 6.33 -4.23 -6.34
N PHE A 258 6.00 -5.47 -5.99
CA PHE A 258 4.79 -5.80 -5.24
C PHE A 258 5.16 -6.06 -3.79
N GLU A 259 4.60 -5.26 -2.89
CA GLU A 259 4.70 -5.44 -1.45
C GLU A 259 3.47 -6.19 -0.96
N ILE A 260 3.66 -7.39 -0.41
CA ILE A 260 2.58 -8.33 -0.12
C ILE A 260 2.65 -8.71 1.35
N GLY A 261 1.61 -8.36 2.11
CA GLY A 261 1.48 -8.76 3.50
C GLY A 261 1.36 -10.28 3.64
N PHE A 262 2.11 -10.88 4.57
CA PHE A 262 2.24 -12.33 4.67
C PHE A 262 0.94 -13.06 5.07
N LEU A 263 -0.08 -12.37 5.56
CA LEU A 263 -1.43 -12.92 5.78
C LEU A 263 -2.44 -12.50 4.70
N PHE A 264 -2.02 -11.77 3.66
CA PHE A 264 -2.91 -11.24 2.63
C PHE A 264 -3.74 -12.34 1.96
N PHE A 265 -3.10 -13.39 1.48
CA PHE A 265 -3.79 -14.45 0.74
C PHE A 265 -4.75 -15.26 1.61
N GLU A 266 -4.44 -15.46 2.89
CA GLU A 266 -5.35 -16.11 3.82
C GLU A 266 -6.60 -15.26 4.07
N LEU A 267 -6.44 -13.94 4.18
CA LEU A 267 -7.57 -13.03 4.32
C LEU A 267 -8.46 -13.03 3.09
N VAL A 268 -7.87 -12.97 1.89
CA VAL A 268 -8.61 -13.06 0.62
C VAL A 268 -9.36 -14.39 0.50
N LYS A 269 -8.73 -15.50 0.91
CA LYS A 269 -9.39 -16.81 0.93
C LYS A 269 -10.60 -16.83 1.86
N ARG A 270 -10.48 -16.23 3.05
CA ARG A 270 -11.59 -16.09 4.01
C ARG A 270 -12.70 -15.20 3.48
N GLU A 271 -12.34 -14.06 2.90
CA GLU A 271 -13.28 -13.13 2.28
C GLU A 271 -14.06 -13.84 1.15
N LYS A 272 -13.36 -14.56 0.27
CA LYS A 272 -13.98 -15.32 -0.82
C LYS A 272 -14.93 -16.40 -0.28
N LYS A 273 -14.49 -17.18 0.71
CA LYS A 273 -15.31 -18.22 1.34
C LYS A 273 -16.56 -17.62 2.03
N HIS A 274 -16.41 -16.42 2.59
CA HIS A 274 -17.53 -15.75 3.25
C HIS A 274 -18.44 -15.03 2.25
N SER A 275 -17.87 -14.48 1.15
CA SER A 275 -18.66 -13.86 0.07
C SER A 275 -19.52 -14.86 -0.70
N GLU A 276 -19.13 -16.13 -0.68
CA GLU A 276 -20.00 -17.23 -1.11
C GLU A 276 -21.21 -17.39 -0.16
N ASN A 277 -21.20 -16.76 1.01
CA ASN A 277 -22.26 -16.83 2.00
C ASN A 277 -22.90 -15.45 2.29
N TYR A 278 -24.13 -15.26 1.88
CA TYR A 278 -25.19 -14.35 2.38
C TYR A 278 -24.90 -12.86 2.66
N MET A 279 -23.74 -12.43 3.19
CA MET A 279 -23.61 -11.07 3.73
C MET A 279 -23.27 -9.99 2.71
N ARG A 280 -22.45 -10.30 1.72
CA ARG A 280 -22.19 -9.41 0.58
C ARG A 280 -23.48 -9.19 -0.21
N LEU A 281 -24.26 -10.25 -0.35
CA LEU A 281 -25.57 -10.20 -0.98
C LEU A 281 -26.50 -9.27 -0.21
N SER A 282 -26.57 -9.41 1.10
CA SER A 282 -27.39 -8.55 1.97
C SER A 282 -26.95 -7.10 1.92
N GLY A 283 -25.64 -6.82 1.94
CA GLY A 283 -25.08 -5.48 1.82
C GLY A 283 -25.42 -4.84 0.47
N ASN A 284 -25.18 -5.55 -0.62
CA ASN A 284 -25.47 -5.08 -1.97
C ASN A 284 -26.99 -4.89 -2.19
N LEU A 285 -27.81 -5.77 -1.66
CA LEU A 285 -29.26 -5.63 -1.70
C LEU A 285 -29.74 -4.42 -0.89
N SER A 286 -29.16 -4.18 0.28
CA SER A 286 -29.42 -2.98 1.08
C SER A 286 -29.05 -1.69 0.32
N VAL A 287 -27.92 -1.70 -0.40
CA VAL A 287 -27.53 -0.56 -1.25
C VAL A 287 -28.53 -0.36 -2.40
N LEU A 288 -28.97 -1.43 -3.03
CA LEU A 288 -29.94 -1.38 -4.14
C LEU A 288 -31.39 -1.19 -3.70
N SER A 289 -31.72 -1.33 -2.42
CA SER A 289 -33.07 -1.08 -1.90
C SER A 289 -33.42 0.40 -1.75
N ASP A 290 -32.45 1.29 -1.85
CA ASP A 290 -32.65 2.73 -1.75
C ASP A 290 -33.14 3.29 -3.11
N GLU A 291 -34.32 3.92 -3.09
CA GLU A 291 -34.99 4.44 -4.29
C GLU A 291 -34.13 5.45 -5.04
N LYS A 292 -33.47 6.37 -4.33
CA LYS A 292 -32.61 7.40 -4.94
C LYS A 292 -31.40 6.79 -5.65
N ARG A 293 -30.81 5.72 -5.09
CA ARG A 293 -29.71 5.01 -5.72
C ARG A 293 -30.14 4.26 -6.97
N LEU A 294 -31.37 3.69 -6.98
CA LEU A 294 -31.93 3.10 -8.20
C LEU A 294 -32.18 4.16 -9.29
N GLU A 295 -32.65 5.34 -8.91
CA GLU A 295 -32.80 6.45 -9.86
C GLU A 295 -31.45 6.92 -10.41
N ILE A 296 -30.42 7.01 -9.57
CA ILE A 296 -29.04 7.35 -10.02
C ILE A 296 -28.54 6.31 -11.03
N LEU A 297 -28.73 5.00 -10.75
CA LEU A 297 -28.34 3.94 -11.70
C LEU A 297 -29.08 4.08 -13.04
N LYS A 298 -30.36 4.47 -13.01
CA LYS A 298 -31.14 4.76 -14.23
C LYS A 298 -30.55 5.95 -14.99
N MET A 299 -30.16 7.03 -14.31
CA MET A 299 -29.52 8.18 -14.95
C MET A 299 -28.18 7.79 -15.60
N ILE A 300 -27.34 7.02 -14.91
CA ILE A 300 -26.07 6.52 -15.45
C ILE A 300 -26.32 5.67 -16.71
N LYS A 301 -27.34 4.81 -16.72
CA LYS A 301 -27.72 4.02 -17.90
C LYS A 301 -28.15 4.91 -19.06
N GLU A 302 -28.84 6.03 -18.79
CA GLU A 302 -29.25 7.04 -19.77
C GLU A 302 -28.11 7.98 -20.20
N LYS A 303 -26.85 7.67 -19.82
CA LYS A 303 -25.65 8.47 -20.12
C LYS A 303 -25.58 9.84 -19.42
N LYS A 304 -26.43 10.11 -18.43
CA LYS A 304 -26.30 11.21 -17.49
C LYS A 304 -25.41 10.74 -16.32
N ASN A 305 -24.11 10.68 -16.58
CA ASN A 305 -23.16 9.91 -15.76
C ASN A 305 -22.11 10.80 -15.09
N THR A 306 -22.42 12.05 -14.82
CA THR A 306 -21.60 12.98 -14.01
C THR A 306 -22.42 13.48 -12.83
N ILE A 307 -21.75 13.91 -11.75
CA ILE A 307 -22.40 14.47 -10.55
C ILE A 307 -23.36 15.60 -10.93
N ASN A 308 -22.93 16.50 -11.81
CA ASN A 308 -23.76 17.62 -12.24
C ASN A 308 -25.02 17.16 -12.99
N ALA A 309 -24.87 16.27 -13.97
CA ALA A 309 -25.99 15.78 -14.78
C ALA A 309 -27.03 14.99 -13.93
N ILE A 310 -26.54 14.21 -12.94
CA ILE A 310 -27.38 13.46 -12.01
C ILE A 310 -28.12 14.44 -11.07
N SER A 311 -27.40 15.40 -10.50
CA SER A 311 -27.94 16.44 -9.61
C SER A 311 -29.08 17.22 -10.28
N GLU A 312 -28.88 17.66 -11.51
CA GLU A 312 -29.90 18.38 -12.30
C GLU A 312 -31.09 17.49 -12.62
N ALA A 313 -30.86 16.25 -13.08
CA ALA A 313 -31.92 15.35 -13.51
C ALA A 313 -32.84 14.92 -12.36
N LEU A 314 -32.26 14.72 -11.15
CA LEU A 314 -33.00 14.23 -9.97
C LEU A 314 -33.39 15.36 -9.00
N GLN A 315 -33.00 16.61 -9.29
CA GLN A 315 -33.21 17.78 -8.42
C GLN A 315 -32.66 17.58 -7.01
N MET A 316 -31.53 16.87 -6.90
CA MET A 316 -30.82 16.60 -5.67
C MET A 316 -29.62 17.54 -5.52
N SER A 317 -29.22 17.85 -4.29
CA SER A 317 -27.97 18.57 -4.08
C SER A 317 -26.76 17.73 -4.51
N LYS A 318 -25.68 18.37 -4.98
CA LYS A 318 -24.45 17.66 -5.37
C LYS A 318 -23.90 16.83 -4.22
N ASN A 319 -23.91 17.34 -2.98
CA ASN A 319 -23.45 16.61 -1.81
C ASN A 319 -24.27 15.33 -1.54
N GLU A 320 -25.57 15.40 -1.74
CA GLU A 320 -26.45 14.25 -1.61
C GLU A 320 -26.16 13.20 -2.70
N VAL A 321 -25.98 13.63 -3.94
CA VAL A 321 -25.58 12.76 -5.05
C VAL A 321 -24.21 12.08 -4.73
N ILE A 322 -23.24 12.83 -4.22
CA ILE A 322 -21.92 12.29 -3.85
C ILE A 322 -22.08 11.16 -2.82
N VAL A 323 -22.86 11.37 -1.76
CA VAL A 323 -23.09 10.34 -0.72
C VAL A 323 -23.68 9.05 -1.30
N HIS A 324 -24.64 9.17 -2.23
CA HIS A 324 -25.21 8.00 -2.88
C HIS A 324 -24.24 7.34 -3.87
N ILE A 325 -23.49 8.12 -4.63
CA ILE A 325 -22.41 7.64 -5.52
C ILE A 325 -21.34 6.90 -4.74
N ASP A 326 -20.85 7.45 -3.62
CA ASP A 326 -19.85 6.83 -2.77
C ASP A 326 -20.32 5.46 -2.25
N ASN A 327 -21.58 5.36 -1.86
CA ASN A 327 -22.17 4.07 -1.46
C ASN A 327 -22.20 3.07 -2.62
N LEU A 328 -22.58 3.50 -3.82
CA LEU A 328 -22.61 2.64 -5.01
C LEU A 328 -21.21 2.21 -5.46
N VAL A 329 -20.21 3.09 -5.35
CA VAL A 329 -18.81 2.81 -5.65
C VAL A 329 -18.22 1.86 -4.62
N HIS A 330 -18.43 2.14 -3.31
CA HIS A 330 -17.93 1.31 -2.22
C HIS A 330 -18.42 -0.14 -2.32
N ASN A 331 -19.63 -0.34 -2.82
CA ASN A 331 -20.22 -1.66 -3.06
C ASN A 331 -20.02 -2.17 -4.49
N GLU A 332 -19.13 -1.54 -5.26
CA GLU A 332 -18.75 -1.94 -6.62
C GLU A 332 -19.92 -2.02 -7.62
N ILE A 333 -21.05 -1.38 -7.33
CA ILE A 333 -22.22 -1.34 -8.23
C ILE A 333 -21.94 -0.45 -9.43
N ILE A 334 -21.14 0.60 -9.24
CA ILE A 334 -20.65 1.48 -10.30
C ILE A 334 -19.14 1.62 -10.25
N ARG A 335 -18.54 2.01 -11.39
CA ARG A 335 -17.12 2.32 -11.55
C ARG A 335 -16.95 3.78 -11.88
N ILE A 336 -15.90 4.40 -11.36
CA ILE A 336 -15.47 5.76 -11.71
C ILE A 336 -14.47 5.67 -12.86
N LYS A 337 -14.61 6.56 -13.84
CA LYS A 337 -13.61 6.80 -14.88
C LYS A 337 -13.27 8.27 -14.87
N SER A 338 -12.00 8.60 -14.77
CA SER A 338 -11.51 9.96 -14.90
C SER A 338 -10.90 10.14 -16.31
N ASP A 339 -11.21 11.24 -16.96
CA ASP A 339 -10.55 11.62 -18.22
C ASP A 339 -9.20 12.33 -17.96
N VAL A 340 -8.49 12.69 -19.03
CA VAL A 340 -7.20 13.40 -18.96
C VAL A 340 -7.31 14.79 -18.32
N GLU A 341 -8.51 15.37 -18.29
CA GLU A 341 -8.80 16.69 -17.73
C GLU A 341 -9.25 16.61 -16.26
N GLY A 342 -9.38 15.38 -15.73
CA GLY A 342 -9.79 15.12 -14.35
C GLY A 342 -11.30 15.10 -14.13
N ASN A 343 -12.11 15.08 -15.21
CA ASN A 343 -13.56 14.95 -15.08
C ASN A 343 -13.93 13.50 -14.77
N GLU A 344 -14.73 13.31 -13.74
CA GLU A 344 -15.21 11.99 -13.33
C GLU A 344 -16.53 11.64 -14.03
N THR A 345 -16.59 10.44 -14.57
CA THR A 345 -17.79 9.83 -15.12
C THR A 345 -18.05 8.48 -14.49
N PHE A 346 -19.30 8.09 -14.36
CA PHE A 346 -19.74 6.86 -13.73
C PHE A 346 -20.24 5.86 -14.76
N SER A 347 -19.98 4.59 -14.54
CA SER A 347 -20.49 3.50 -15.36
C SER A 347 -20.98 2.34 -14.49
N ILE A 348 -22.08 1.71 -14.87
CA ILE A 348 -22.63 0.55 -14.16
C ILE A 348 -21.66 -0.63 -14.28
N ASN A 349 -21.35 -1.28 -13.16
CA ASN A 349 -20.59 -2.53 -13.13
C ASN A 349 -21.54 -3.72 -13.39
N ASN A 350 -21.74 -4.01 -14.66
CA ASN A 350 -22.65 -5.09 -15.07
C ASN A 350 -22.20 -6.47 -14.57
N GLU A 351 -20.90 -6.67 -14.33
CA GLU A 351 -20.38 -7.95 -13.80
C GLU A 351 -20.85 -8.16 -12.37
N THR A 352 -20.69 -7.15 -11.51
CA THR A 352 -21.19 -7.21 -10.13
C THR A 352 -22.70 -7.46 -10.08
N LEU A 353 -23.48 -6.77 -10.92
CA LEU A 353 -24.94 -6.97 -10.97
C LEU A 353 -25.34 -8.35 -11.47
N LYS A 354 -24.59 -8.94 -12.44
CA LYS A 354 -24.82 -10.31 -12.90
C LYS A 354 -24.53 -11.32 -11.81
N VAL A 355 -23.41 -11.17 -11.10
CA VAL A 355 -23.04 -12.05 -9.96
C VAL A 355 -24.12 -11.96 -8.87
N LEU A 356 -24.52 -10.74 -8.51
CA LEU A 356 -25.58 -10.51 -7.52
C LEU A 356 -26.90 -11.20 -7.92
N GLY A 357 -27.29 -11.05 -9.18
CA GLY A 357 -28.50 -11.72 -9.70
C GLY A 357 -28.40 -13.24 -9.64
N ALA A 358 -27.25 -13.82 -10.00
CA ALA A 358 -27.01 -15.26 -9.93
C ALA A 358 -27.02 -15.76 -8.47
N GLU A 359 -26.44 -15.02 -7.52
CA GLU A 359 -26.46 -15.36 -6.10
C GLU A 359 -27.89 -15.34 -5.53
N ILE A 360 -28.72 -14.34 -5.91
CA ILE A 360 -30.14 -14.28 -5.51
C ILE A 360 -30.89 -15.51 -6.04
N ILE A 361 -30.67 -15.89 -7.30
CA ILE A 361 -31.33 -17.06 -7.91
C ILE A 361 -30.92 -18.33 -7.18
N ALA A 362 -29.63 -18.51 -6.92
CA ALA A 362 -29.09 -19.68 -6.21
C ALA A 362 -29.60 -19.82 -4.77
N MET A 363 -30.06 -18.72 -4.16
CA MET A 363 -30.70 -18.74 -2.83
C MET A 363 -32.15 -19.20 -2.87
N CYS A 364 -32.82 -19.11 -4.02
CA CYS A 364 -34.23 -19.47 -4.19
C CYS A 364 -34.39 -20.89 -4.74
N GLU A 365 -33.33 -21.52 -5.21
CA GLU A 365 -33.24 -22.92 -5.67
C GLU A 365 -32.83 -23.85 -4.51
#